data_5e6d677419fc5bce5a128aab2a81b5ed
#
_entry.id   5e6d677419fc5bce5a128aab2a81b5ed
#
_cell.length_a   1.000
_cell.length_b   1.000
_cell.length_c   1.000
_cell.angle_alpha   90.00
_cell.angle_beta   90.00
_cell.angle_gamma   90.00
#
_symmetry.space_group_name_H-M   'P 1'
#
loop_
_entity.id
_entity.type
_entity.pdbx_description
1 polymer ?
#
loop_
_entity_poly.entity_id
_entity_poly.type
_entity_poly.pdbx_seq_one_letter_code
_entity_poly.pdbx_strand_id
1 'polypeptide(L)'
;MNEPVHAVLTFDAGVVVAVDGETVSVAEAVRELNFRAGVIRSSLGSVAVRVARMALPSGSGEVDVALYEGRVVGLVARSEESLYDFAS
;
A
#
# COMPACT_ATOMS: atom_id res chain seq x y z
N MET A 1 15.43 -11.63 -11.83
CA MET A 1 14.77 -12.11 -11.39
C MET A 1 13.46 -11.83 -11.07
N ASN A 2 12.72 -12.48 -10.79
CA ASN A 2 11.34 -12.39 -11.03
C ASN A 2 10.54 -12.47 -9.77
N GLU A 3 10.94 -11.73 -8.77
CA GLU A 3 10.20 -11.70 -7.53
C GLU A 3 9.40 -10.43 -7.44
N PRO A 4 8.20 -10.48 -6.86
CA PRO A 4 7.42 -9.27 -6.64
C PRO A 4 8.13 -8.29 -5.71
N VAL A 5 7.86 -7.03 -5.91
CA VAL A 5 8.33 -5.96 -5.02
C VAL A 5 7.24 -5.70 -4.00
N HIS A 6 7.62 -5.59 -2.75
CA HIS A 6 6.66 -5.38 -1.66
C HIS A 6 6.79 -3.99 -1.07
N ALA A 7 5.68 -3.46 -0.59
CA ALA A 7 5.69 -2.21 0.16
C ALA A 7 4.55 -2.26 1.16
N VAL A 8 4.78 -1.79 2.38
CA VAL A 8 3.74 -1.71 3.40
C VAL A 8 3.23 -0.28 3.43
N LEU A 9 1.96 -0.11 3.09
CA LEU A 9 1.32 1.19 3.10
C LEU A 9 0.53 1.35 4.38
N THR A 10 0.71 2.47 5.08
CA THR A 10 -0.07 2.78 6.26
C THR A 10 -1.11 3.82 5.88
N PHE A 11 -2.36 3.56 6.29
CA PHE A 11 -3.48 4.47 6.01
C PHE A 11 -4.06 5.00 7.31
N ASP A 12 -4.51 6.25 7.27
CA ASP A 12 -5.20 6.87 8.38
C ASP A 12 -6.40 7.59 7.80
N ALA A 13 -7.60 7.17 8.23
CA ALA A 13 -8.86 7.76 7.80
C ALA A 13 -8.96 7.84 6.27
N GLY A 14 -8.52 6.79 5.60
CA GLY A 14 -8.65 6.67 4.14
C GLY A 14 -7.52 7.28 3.35
N VAL A 15 -6.50 7.83 4.01
CA VAL A 15 -5.40 8.50 3.32
C VAL A 15 -4.10 7.77 3.63
N VAL A 16 -3.30 7.49 2.60
CA VAL A 16 -1.99 6.88 2.83
C VAL A 16 -1.07 7.91 3.49
N VAL A 17 -0.43 7.52 4.59
CA VAL A 17 0.40 8.44 5.36
C VAL A 17 1.84 7.95 5.50
N ALA A 18 2.12 6.68 5.19
CA ALA A 18 3.48 6.17 5.30
C ALA A 18 3.70 5.02 4.34
N VAL A 19 4.95 4.86 3.92
CA VAL A 19 5.40 3.69 3.14
C VAL A 19 6.56 3.09 3.91
N ASP A 20 6.43 1.82 4.29
CA ASP A 20 7.44 1.10 5.08
C ASP A 20 7.82 1.88 6.34
N GLY A 21 6.85 2.51 6.96
CA GLY A 21 7.05 3.23 8.21
C GLY A 21 7.56 4.65 8.06
N GLU A 22 7.83 5.10 6.83
CA GLU A 22 8.30 6.47 6.61
C GLU A 22 7.15 7.34 6.17
N THR A 23 6.97 8.47 6.83
CA THR A 23 5.88 9.39 6.51
C THR A 23 6.05 9.95 5.11
N VAL A 24 4.96 9.92 4.35
CA VAL A 24 4.98 10.41 2.96
C VAL A 24 3.68 11.15 2.68
N SER A 25 3.69 12.00 1.64
CA SER A 25 2.46 12.52 1.08
C SER A 25 1.88 11.47 0.13
N VAL A 26 0.64 11.66 -0.30
CA VAL A 26 0.01 10.75 -1.25
C VAL A 26 0.83 10.70 -2.54
N ALA A 27 1.27 11.85 -3.03
CA ALA A 27 2.05 11.90 -4.27
C ALA A 27 3.38 11.16 -4.10
N GLU A 28 4.01 11.30 -2.93
CA GLU A 28 5.26 10.59 -2.67
C GLU A 28 5.05 9.09 -2.61
N ALA A 29 3.95 8.66 -2.02
CA ALA A 29 3.65 7.23 -1.95
C ALA A 29 3.48 6.65 -3.36
N VAL A 30 2.76 7.35 -4.22
CA VAL A 30 2.55 6.90 -5.60
C VAL A 30 3.89 6.81 -6.34
N ARG A 31 4.73 7.83 -6.19
CA ARG A 31 6.03 7.83 -6.86
C ARG A 31 6.92 6.71 -6.35
N GLU A 32 6.89 6.47 -5.04
CA GLU A 32 7.70 5.42 -4.45
C GLU A 32 7.32 4.05 -4.98
N LEU A 33 6.01 3.80 -5.09
CA LEU A 33 5.54 2.52 -5.61
C LEU A 33 5.94 2.33 -7.07
N ASN A 34 5.81 3.38 -7.87
CA ASN A 34 6.24 3.31 -9.26
C ASN A 34 7.74 3.05 -9.35
N PHE A 35 8.51 3.73 -8.51
CA PHE A 35 9.96 3.56 -8.50
C PHE A 35 10.34 2.13 -8.17
N ARG A 36 9.73 1.55 -7.13
CA ARG A 36 10.04 0.19 -6.72
C ARG A 36 9.66 -0.82 -7.79
N ALA A 37 8.59 -0.55 -8.51
CA ALA A 37 8.13 -1.44 -9.57
C ALA A 37 8.93 -1.26 -10.86
N GLY A 38 9.83 -0.28 -10.90
CA GLY A 38 10.65 -0.05 -12.07
C GLY A 38 9.93 0.62 -13.22
N VAL A 39 8.82 1.33 -12.92
CA VAL A 39 8.04 2.01 -13.94
C VAL A 39 8.05 3.51 -13.68
N ILE A 40 7.98 4.30 -14.76
CA ILE A 40 7.99 5.74 -14.67
C ILE A 40 6.74 6.24 -15.36
N ARG A 41 6.05 7.20 -14.73
CA ARG A 41 4.85 7.81 -15.31
C ARG A 41 3.76 6.78 -15.55
N SER A 42 3.69 5.81 -14.67
CA SER A 42 2.68 4.76 -14.76
C SER A 42 1.56 5.06 -13.80
N SER A 43 0.37 4.55 -14.09
CA SER A 43 -0.75 4.63 -13.17
C SER A 43 -0.66 3.56 -12.08
N LEU A 44 0.35 2.68 -12.14
CA LEU A 44 0.45 1.56 -11.21
C LEU A 44 0.44 2.01 -9.75
N GLY A 45 1.25 3.02 -9.41
CA GLY A 45 1.29 3.49 -8.04
C GLY A 45 -0.05 4.00 -7.55
N SER A 46 -0.76 4.75 -8.39
CA SER A 46 -2.09 5.25 -8.03
C SER A 46 -3.09 4.12 -7.87
N VAL A 47 -3.04 3.14 -8.76
CA VAL A 47 -3.94 1.99 -8.69
C VAL A 47 -3.65 1.19 -7.43
N ALA A 48 -2.37 0.98 -7.10
CA ALA A 48 -1.99 0.22 -5.93
C ALA A 48 -2.49 0.89 -4.64
N VAL A 49 -2.36 2.22 -4.55
CA VAL A 49 -2.85 2.95 -3.38
C VAL A 49 -4.36 2.81 -3.28
N ARG A 50 -5.08 2.95 -4.40
CA ARG A 50 -6.53 2.85 -4.38
C ARG A 50 -7.00 1.46 -3.99
N VAL A 51 -6.41 0.43 -4.55
CA VAL A 51 -6.80 -0.95 -4.25
C VAL A 51 -6.49 -1.27 -2.80
N ALA A 52 -5.33 -0.83 -2.31
CA ALA A 52 -4.96 -1.05 -0.91
C ALA A 52 -5.96 -0.36 0.02
N ARG A 53 -6.36 0.88 -0.31
CA ARG A 53 -7.34 1.60 0.50
C ARG A 53 -8.65 0.83 0.61
N MET A 54 -9.07 0.23 -0.50
CA MET A 54 -10.33 -0.51 -0.52
C MET A 54 -10.27 -1.78 0.31
N ALA A 55 -9.09 -2.26 0.64
CA ALA A 55 -8.94 -3.47 1.45
C ALA A 55 -9.12 -3.20 2.95
N LEU A 56 -9.26 -1.93 3.34
CA LEU A 56 -9.41 -1.56 4.75
C LEU A 56 -10.80 -0.99 4.99
N PRO A 57 -11.69 -1.76 5.66
CA PRO A 57 -13.06 -1.29 5.86
C PRO A 57 -13.15 0.04 6.60
N SER A 58 -12.31 0.26 7.60
CA SER A 58 -12.36 1.50 8.37
C SER A 58 -11.55 2.62 7.74
N GLY A 59 -10.74 2.31 6.73
CA GLY A 59 -9.85 3.29 6.13
C GLY A 59 -8.55 3.47 6.89
N SER A 60 -8.34 2.74 7.98
CA SER A 60 -7.13 2.86 8.79
C SER A 60 -6.50 1.50 9.00
N GLY A 61 -5.19 1.42 8.92
CA GLY A 61 -4.45 0.19 9.09
C GLY A 61 -3.28 0.12 8.14
N GLU A 62 -2.76 -1.08 7.93
CA GLU A 62 -1.62 -1.32 7.06
C GLU A 62 -1.98 -2.32 5.98
N VAL A 63 -1.45 -2.11 4.78
CA VAL A 63 -1.63 -3.03 3.67
C VAL A 63 -0.27 -3.30 3.04
N ASP A 64 0.12 -4.58 3.02
CA ASP A 64 1.31 -4.99 2.31
C ASP A 64 0.89 -5.25 0.87
N VAL A 65 1.41 -4.48 -0.07
CA VAL A 65 1.11 -4.67 -1.49
C VAL A 65 2.30 -5.32 -2.17
N ALA A 66 2.00 -6.25 -3.07
CA ALA A 66 3.03 -6.88 -3.90
C ALA A 66 2.80 -6.47 -5.34
N LEU A 67 3.85 -5.98 -5.98
CA LEU A 67 3.80 -5.49 -7.36
C LEU A 67 4.70 -6.34 -8.23
N TYR A 68 4.21 -6.71 -9.41
CA TYR A 68 4.98 -7.54 -10.32
C TYR A 68 4.51 -7.29 -11.74
N GLU A 69 5.46 -6.97 -12.61
CA GLU A 69 5.19 -6.77 -14.04
C GLU A 69 4.04 -5.80 -14.29
N GLY A 70 4.08 -4.66 -13.60
CA GLY A 70 3.10 -3.61 -13.84
C GLY A 70 1.74 -3.86 -13.23
N ARG A 71 1.63 -4.82 -12.31
CA ARG A 71 0.34 -5.16 -11.71
C ARG A 71 0.46 -5.35 -10.22
N VAL A 72 -0.66 -5.17 -9.53
CA VAL A 72 -0.77 -5.54 -8.13
C VAL A 72 -1.11 -7.03 -8.10
N VAL A 73 -0.20 -7.83 -7.55
CA VAL A 73 -0.37 -9.27 -7.53
C VAL A 73 -0.67 -9.83 -6.15
N GLY A 74 -0.64 -9.00 -5.12
CA GLY A 74 -0.98 -9.46 -3.78
C GLY A 74 -1.30 -8.29 -2.87
N LEU A 75 -2.19 -8.56 -1.92
CA LEU A 75 -2.56 -7.61 -0.88
C LEU A 75 -2.76 -8.38 0.41
N VAL A 76 -2.14 -7.91 1.48
CA VAL A 76 -2.39 -8.44 2.83
C VAL A 76 -2.70 -7.25 3.70
N ALA A 77 -3.94 -7.18 4.18
CA ALA A 77 -4.41 -6.03 4.94
C ALA A 77 -4.56 -6.36 6.41
N ARG A 78 -4.19 -5.41 7.26
CA ARG A 78 -4.43 -5.50 8.70
C ARG A 78 -5.07 -4.19 9.13
N SER A 79 -6.34 -4.25 9.45
CA SER A 79 -7.06 -3.06 9.88
C SER A 79 -6.76 -2.79 11.34
N GLU A 80 -6.95 -1.54 11.74
CA GLU A 80 -6.83 -1.17 13.13
C GLU A 80 -7.74 -1.98 14.02
N GLU A 81 -8.94 -2.23 13.54
CA GLU A 81 -9.93 -3.01 14.28
C GLU A 81 -9.45 -4.43 14.55
N SER A 82 -8.83 -5.04 13.55
CA SER A 82 -8.30 -6.39 13.70
C SER A 82 -7.17 -6.43 14.72
N LEU A 83 -6.37 -5.39 14.79
CA LEU A 83 -5.28 -5.34 15.74
C LEU A 83 -5.81 -5.27 17.16
N TYR A 84 -6.87 -4.50 17.38
CA TYR A 84 -7.47 -4.41 18.70
C TYR A 84 -8.17 -5.68 19.10
N ASP A 85 -8.89 -6.30 18.19
CA ASP A 85 -9.58 -7.56 18.44
C ASP A 85 -8.58 -8.61 18.88
N PHE A 86 -7.41 -8.55 18.33
CA PHE A 86 -6.40 -9.52 18.66
C PHE A 86 -5.93 -9.36 20.09
N ALA A 87 -5.99 -8.17 20.63
CA ALA A 87 -5.55 -7.86 21.97
C ALA A 87 -6.59 -8.20 23.04
N SER A 88 -7.81 -8.39 22.65
CA SER A 88 -8.87 -8.73 23.61
C SER A 88 -9.07 -10.26 23.77
#